data_7e9b08ec588a883569d3de6bd41ecec3
#
_entry.id   7e9b08ec588a883569d3de6bd41ecec3
#
_cell.length_a   1.000
_cell.length_b   1.000
_cell.length_c   1.000
_cell.angle_alpha   90.00
_cell.angle_beta   90.00
_cell.angle_gamma   90.00
#
_symmetry.space_group_name_H-M   'P 1'
#
loop_
_entity.id
_entity.type
_entity.pdbx_description
1 polymer ?
#
loop_
_entity_poly.entity_id
_entity_poly.type
_entity_poly.pdbx_seq_one_letter_code
_entity_poly.pdbx_strand_id
1 'polypeptide(L)'
;MSLPGLILQSVERHPDKAALRQGDLSLTYGELWSRIQALAAALRELGMQPGEKAFLLCDNRPEWLICDLAILSIGCVDVPRGSPSPSHELQGLLRHSDSTVLIVENPELLSRFGELPPLRAVILIEGEAEGALCLGELLGALSGLKGPPQGVTADDLATILYTSGTTGRPKGVMLSHGNLVANVRQALQTLSIYPEDRLLAILPLWHAFERMVEYAALTAGAEVVYTDLRRLSQDLRLVRPTVLSAVPRIWEAVCKKARIPRLLLEAGLRWRQGRNPLSLPLFLLGELLAFRRLRRALGGRLRLAISGGGSLPLEVDCFFRACGLTLLNGYGLTEASPIVSVRTPDDNVLGTAGRPLPGTEVRLEGGTIRVKGPQVMMGYYKDPEATAQALRGGWLDTGDLGAITPRGHLVITGRAKDTIVLLGGENVEPEPLEERLRESPLIEDATVLGQDRKHLVALLLPRDDLRLLPQRELEGMLRREVERLVNGDPRFRPEERIVRFAVIRRPLSEEHLEGEPLLTPTMKKRRFLIERRFKEVIDHLYR
;
A
#
# COMPACT_ATOMS: atom_id res chain seq x y z
N MET A 1 -11.46 10.29 -21.52
CA MET A 1 -10.69 9.05 -21.88
C MET A 1 -10.81 8.09 -20.71
N SER A 2 -11.18 6.84 -20.99
CA SER A 2 -11.25 5.79 -19.96
C SER A 2 -9.86 5.19 -19.68
N LEU A 3 -9.71 4.49 -18.55
CA LEU A 3 -8.45 3.82 -18.19
C LEU A 3 -8.07 2.71 -19.18
N PRO A 4 -8.99 1.78 -19.59
CA PRO A 4 -8.66 0.82 -20.63
C PRO A 4 -8.23 1.47 -21.95
N GLY A 5 -8.86 2.59 -22.34
CA GLY A 5 -8.48 3.36 -23.53
C GLY A 5 -7.07 3.99 -23.42
N LEU A 6 -6.61 4.33 -22.21
CA LEU A 6 -5.25 4.78 -21.98
C LEU A 6 -4.23 3.64 -22.16
N ILE A 7 -4.51 2.46 -21.61
CA ILE A 7 -3.64 1.27 -21.72
C ILE A 7 -3.58 0.75 -23.16
N LEU A 8 -4.71 0.81 -23.89
CA LEU A 8 -4.79 0.39 -25.30
C LEU A 8 -3.73 1.10 -26.17
N GLN A 9 -3.40 2.35 -25.88
CA GLN A 9 -2.33 3.06 -26.63
C GLN A 9 -0.97 2.35 -26.54
N SER A 10 -0.70 1.67 -25.41
CA SER A 10 0.54 0.90 -25.27
C SER A 10 0.44 -0.48 -25.92
N VAL A 11 -0.74 -1.09 -25.93
CA VAL A 11 -1.02 -2.32 -26.70
C VAL A 11 -0.75 -2.09 -28.19
N GLU A 12 -1.24 -0.97 -28.74
CA GLU A 12 -1.04 -0.62 -30.16
C GLU A 12 0.43 -0.34 -30.50
N ARG A 13 1.18 0.23 -29.56
CA ARG A 13 2.62 0.53 -29.77
C ARG A 13 3.53 -0.68 -29.61
N HIS A 14 3.16 -1.64 -28.77
CA HIS A 14 4.04 -2.73 -28.33
C HIS A 14 3.30 -4.09 -28.31
N PRO A 15 2.56 -4.50 -29.37
CA PRO A 15 1.67 -5.66 -29.34
C PRO A 15 2.39 -6.98 -28.99
N ASP A 16 3.61 -7.15 -29.50
CA ASP A 16 4.38 -8.41 -29.36
C ASP A 16 5.27 -8.42 -28.10
N LYS A 17 5.29 -7.34 -27.34
CA LYS A 17 6.11 -7.23 -26.14
C LYS A 17 5.43 -7.90 -24.95
N ALA A 18 6.21 -8.56 -24.07
CA ALA A 18 5.71 -9.08 -22.82
C ALA A 18 5.11 -7.96 -21.94
N ALA A 19 3.85 -8.14 -21.56
CA ALA A 19 3.11 -7.24 -20.68
C ALA A 19 3.03 -7.80 -19.25
N LEU A 20 2.61 -9.07 -19.12
CA LEU A 20 2.42 -9.72 -17.82
C LEU A 20 3.17 -11.04 -17.77
N ARG A 21 3.74 -11.36 -16.60
CA ARG A 21 4.38 -12.67 -16.36
C ARG A 21 4.16 -13.17 -14.95
N GLN A 22 3.92 -14.50 -14.83
CA GLN A 22 3.87 -15.21 -13.55
C GLN A 22 4.37 -16.64 -13.75
N GLY A 23 5.48 -17.00 -13.14
CA GLY A 23 6.12 -18.31 -13.37
C GLY A 23 6.47 -18.49 -14.86
N ASP A 24 5.93 -19.55 -15.47
CA ASP A 24 6.11 -19.87 -16.88
C ASP A 24 5.10 -19.17 -17.80
N LEU A 25 4.02 -18.61 -17.24
CA LEU A 25 3.04 -17.85 -18.01
C LEU A 25 3.61 -16.48 -18.37
N SER A 26 3.60 -16.17 -19.67
CA SER A 26 3.94 -14.85 -20.20
C SER A 26 2.90 -14.44 -21.23
N LEU A 27 2.35 -13.25 -21.08
CA LEU A 27 1.39 -12.66 -22.02
C LEU A 27 1.99 -11.42 -22.65
N THR A 28 1.93 -11.34 -23.96
CA THR A 28 2.24 -10.10 -24.67
C THR A 28 1.12 -9.06 -24.47
N TYR A 29 1.37 -7.80 -24.81
CA TYR A 29 0.34 -6.76 -24.79
C TYR A 29 -0.86 -7.10 -25.69
N GLY A 30 -0.60 -7.68 -26.87
CA GLY A 30 -1.65 -8.13 -27.79
C GLY A 30 -2.48 -9.27 -27.23
N GLU A 31 -1.83 -10.29 -26.63
CA GLU A 31 -2.52 -11.42 -25.98
C GLU A 31 -3.32 -10.98 -24.76
N LEU A 32 -2.75 -10.10 -23.93
CA LEU A 32 -3.45 -9.50 -22.80
C LEU A 32 -4.73 -8.79 -23.26
N TRP A 33 -4.62 -7.94 -24.29
CA TRP A 33 -5.76 -7.21 -24.80
C TRP A 33 -6.82 -8.11 -25.41
N SER A 34 -6.42 -9.15 -26.14
CA SER A 34 -7.34 -10.15 -26.68
C SER A 34 -8.16 -10.85 -25.59
N ARG A 35 -7.52 -11.21 -24.46
CA ARG A 35 -8.21 -11.82 -23.31
C ARG A 35 -9.16 -10.83 -22.63
N ILE A 36 -8.76 -9.57 -22.47
CA ILE A 36 -9.61 -8.50 -21.95
C ILE A 36 -10.86 -8.34 -22.82
N GLN A 37 -10.71 -8.30 -24.15
CA GLN A 37 -11.82 -8.17 -25.08
C GLN A 37 -12.75 -9.39 -25.06
N ALA A 38 -12.20 -10.60 -24.96
CA ALA A 38 -12.98 -11.83 -24.88
C ALA A 38 -13.85 -11.84 -23.62
N LEU A 39 -13.29 -11.53 -22.46
CA LEU A 39 -14.05 -11.45 -21.21
C LEU A 39 -15.06 -10.30 -21.23
N ALA A 40 -14.71 -9.14 -21.77
CA ALA A 40 -15.62 -8.01 -21.92
C ALA A 40 -16.85 -8.38 -22.78
N ALA A 41 -16.65 -9.17 -23.86
CA ALA A 41 -17.74 -9.71 -24.66
C ALA A 41 -18.62 -10.67 -23.86
N ALA A 42 -18.01 -11.62 -23.13
CA ALA A 42 -18.74 -12.58 -22.29
C ALA A 42 -19.58 -11.87 -21.22
N LEU A 43 -19.05 -10.87 -20.54
CA LEU A 43 -19.79 -10.09 -19.54
C LEU A 43 -20.99 -9.35 -20.15
N ARG A 44 -20.88 -8.84 -21.39
CA ARG A 44 -22.01 -8.25 -22.12
C ARG A 44 -23.05 -9.31 -22.52
N GLU A 45 -22.63 -10.48 -22.99
CA GLU A 45 -23.55 -11.59 -23.32
C GLU A 45 -24.27 -12.11 -22.08
N LEU A 46 -23.63 -12.10 -20.92
CA LEU A 46 -24.25 -12.34 -19.62
C LEU A 46 -25.24 -11.21 -19.23
N GLY A 47 -25.34 -10.16 -20.02
CA GLY A 47 -26.29 -9.07 -19.86
C GLY A 47 -25.85 -7.96 -18.92
N MET A 48 -24.55 -7.85 -18.59
CA MET A 48 -24.06 -6.71 -17.79
C MET A 48 -24.22 -5.39 -18.55
N GLN A 49 -24.76 -4.40 -17.85
CA GLN A 49 -25.00 -3.05 -18.38
C GLN A 49 -24.02 -2.05 -17.77
N PRO A 50 -23.67 -0.97 -18.48
CA PRO A 50 -22.85 0.10 -17.93
C PRO A 50 -23.35 0.61 -16.56
N GLY A 51 -22.44 0.81 -15.61
CA GLY A 51 -22.74 1.20 -14.23
C GLY A 51 -23.09 0.03 -13.29
N GLU A 52 -23.34 -1.18 -13.79
CA GLU A 52 -23.47 -2.36 -12.94
C GLU A 52 -22.11 -2.75 -12.34
N LYS A 53 -22.12 -3.43 -11.19
CA LYS A 53 -20.93 -3.76 -10.41
C LYS A 53 -20.62 -5.24 -10.53
N ALA A 54 -19.33 -5.56 -10.69
CA ALA A 54 -18.77 -6.90 -10.56
C ALA A 54 -17.85 -6.95 -9.32
N PHE A 55 -18.12 -7.89 -8.42
CA PHE A 55 -17.26 -8.14 -7.27
C PHE A 55 -16.14 -9.07 -7.68
N LEU A 56 -14.88 -8.64 -7.51
CA LEU A 56 -13.68 -9.40 -7.88
C LEU A 56 -12.92 -9.81 -6.62
N LEU A 57 -13.01 -11.09 -6.23
CA LEU A 57 -12.25 -11.67 -5.11
C LEU A 57 -11.11 -12.53 -5.65
N CYS A 58 -9.93 -11.94 -5.74
CA CYS A 58 -8.77 -12.61 -6.31
C CYS A 58 -7.48 -11.96 -5.81
N ASP A 59 -6.44 -12.78 -5.60
CA ASP A 59 -5.10 -12.31 -5.27
C ASP A 59 -4.28 -11.99 -6.53
N ASN A 60 -3.01 -11.61 -6.36
CA ASN A 60 -2.15 -11.12 -7.44
C ASN A 60 -1.89 -12.20 -8.50
N ARG A 61 -2.39 -11.97 -9.70
CA ARG A 61 -2.20 -12.83 -10.87
C ARG A 61 -2.64 -12.13 -12.16
N PRO A 62 -2.18 -12.57 -13.35
CA PRO A 62 -2.56 -11.96 -14.62
C PRO A 62 -4.08 -11.87 -14.84
N GLU A 63 -4.83 -12.89 -14.40
CA GLU A 63 -6.28 -12.96 -14.55
C GLU A 63 -7.01 -11.87 -13.76
N TRP A 64 -6.44 -11.43 -12.62
CA TRP A 64 -6.98 -10.30 -11.86
C TRP A 64 -7.08 -9.06 -12.76
N LEU A 65 -5.98 -8.72 -13.45
CA LEU A 65 -5.92 -7.53 -14.31
C LEU A 65 -6.78 -7.69 -15.57
N ILE A 66 -6.89 -8.91 -16.11
CA ILE A 66 -7.79 -9.22 -17.23
C ILE A 66 -9.23 -8.97 -16.81
N CYS A 67 -9.65 -9.44 -15.63
CA CYS A 67 -11.01 -9.25 -15.11
C CYS A 67 -11.30 -7.77 -14.87
N ASP A 68 -10.39 -7.07 -14.19
CA ASP A 68 -10.50 -5.65 -13.90
C ASP A 68 -10.70 -4.83 -15.20
N LEU A 69 -9.76 -4.94 -16.14
CA LEU A 69 -9.81 -4.16 -17.38
C LEU A 69 -10.99 -4.56 -18.28
N ALA A 70 -11.46 -5.83 -18.24
CA ALA A 70 -12.63 -6.25 -18.98
C ALA A 70 -13.92 -5.60 -18.42
N ILE A 71 -14.09 -5.60 -17.10
CA ILE A 71 -15.20 -4.91 -16.41
C ILE A 71 -15.20 -3.42 -16.78
N LEU A 72 -14.05 -2.78 -16.65
CA LEU A 72 -13.87 -1.35 -16.96
C LEU A 72 -14.12 -1.03 -18.45
N SER A 73 -13.80 -1.96 -19.35
CA SER A 73 -13.94 -1.77 -20.80
C SER A 73 -15.39 -1.70 -21.28
N ILE A 74 -16.33 -2.27 -20.51
CA ILE A 74 -17.77 -2.24 -20.83
C ILE A 74 -18.52 -1.17 -20.04
N GLY A 75 -17.82 -0.30 -19.31
CA GLY A 75 -18.40 0.74 -18.47
C GLY A 75 -19.04 0.22 -17.18
N CYS A 76 -18.72 -1.01 -16.79
CA CYS A 76 -19.09 -1.58 -15.51
C CYS A 76 -18.08 -1.20 -14.42
N VAL A 77 -18.48 -1.39 -13.18
CA VAL A 77 -17.72 -0.97 -12.00
C VAL A 77 -17.07 -2.17 -11.34
N ASP A 78 -15.74 -2.13 -11.18
CA ASP A 78 -15.02 -3.16 -10.44
C ASP A 78 -15.09 -2.91 -8.93
N VAL A 79 -15.33 -3.99 -8.16
CA VAL A 79 -15.33 -3.98 -6.68
C VAL A 79 -14.35 -5.02 -6.18
N PRO A 80 -13.05 -4.66 -6.08
CA PRO A 80 -12.01 -5.64 -5.83
C PRO A 80 -11.80 -5.92 -4.34
N ARG A 81 -11.50 -7.19 -4.03
CA ARG A 81 -11.05 -7.68 -2.72
C ARG A 81 -10.05 -8.82 -2.89
N GLY A 82 -9.29 -9.09 -1.83
CA GLY A 82 -8.34 -10.20 -1.81
C GLY A 82 -8.69 -11.27 -0.79
N SER A 83 -8.03 -12.41 -0.88
CA SER A 83 -8.23 -13.58 -0.03
C SER A 83 -8.09 -13.32 1.49
N PRO A 84 -7.28 -12.34 1.98
CA PRO A 84 -7.19 -12.05 3.41
C PRO A 84 -8.44 -11.41 4.02
N SER A 85 -9.43 -11.00 3.21
CA SER A 85 -10.66 -10.37 3.72
C SER A 85 -11.47 -11.35 4.57
N PRO A 86 -11.98 -10.97 5.77
CA PRO A 86 -12.78 -11.86 6.62
C PRO A 86 -14.09 -12.28 5.93
N SER A 87 -14.53 -13.51 6.14
CA SER A 87 -15.74 -14.07 5.47
C SER A 87 -17.01 -13.26 5.76
N HIS A 88 -17.20 -12.80 7.01
CA HIS A 88 -18.36 -11.96 7.37
C HIS A 88 -18.34 -10.60 6.68
N GLU A 89 -17.17 -10.05 6.40
CA GLU A 89 -17.00 -8.80 5.65
C GLU A 89 -17.34 -9.00 4.16
N LEU A 90 -16.90 -10.12 3.55
CA LEU A 90 -17.13 -10.40 2.13
C LEU A 90 -18.60 -10.42 1.77
N GLN A 91 -19.45 -11.11 2.56
CA GLN A 91 -20.91 -11.11 2.35
C GLN A 91 -21.52 -9.71 2.45
N GLY A 92 -21.13 -8.98 3.49
CA GLY A 92 -21.60 -7.60 3.72
C GLY A 92 -21.24 -6.68 2.55
N LEU A 93 -20.02 -6.76 2.04
CA LEU A 93 -19.53 -5.94 0.94
C LEU A 93 -20.17 -6.30 -0.39
N LEU A 94 -20.34 -7.61 -0.69
CA LEU A 94 -21.02 -8.07 -1.89
C LEU A 94 -22.47 -7.52 -1.98
N ARG A 95 -23.21 -7.58 -0.88
CA ARG A 95 -24.56 -7.01 -0.79
C ARG A 95 -24.56 -5.48 -0.82
N HIS A 96 -23.65 -4.84 -0.08
CA HIS A 96 -23.61 -3.38 0.00
C HIS A 96 -23.23 -2.73 -1.35
N SER A 97 -22.34 -3.38 -2.12
CA SER A 97 -21.92 -2.89 -3.44
C SER A 97 -22.98 -3.00 -4.52
N ASP A 98 -24.08 -3.75 -4.30
CA ASP A 98 -25.07 -4.11 -5.32
C ASP A 98 -24.43 -4.81 -6.53
N SER A 99 -23.41 -5.62 -6.31
CA SER A 99 -22.75 -6.35 -7.38
C SER A 99 -23.67 -7.42 -7.94
N THR A 100 -23.78 -7.46 -9.26
CA THR A 100 -24.65 -8.41 -9.99
C THR A 100 -23.88 -9.63 -10.51
N VAL A 101 -22.55 -9.53 -10.59
CA VAL A 101 -21.63 -10.61 -10.97
C VAL A 101 -20.59 -10.75 -9.88
N LEU A 102 -20.24 -12.01 -9.56
CA LEU A 102 -19.15 -12.36 -8.66
C LEU A 102 -18.08 -13.10 -9.46
N ILE A 103 -16.87 -12.54 -9.51
CA ILE A 103 -15.68 -13.21 -10.05
C ILE A 103 -14.81 -13.60 -8.87
N VAL A 104 -14.50 -14.87 -8.72
CA VAL A 104 -13.74 -15.37 -7.57
C VAL A 104 -12.64 -16.32 -8.02
N GLU A 105 -11.52 -16.30 -7.34
CA GLU A 105 -10.32 -17.02 -7.75
C GLU A 105 -10.55 -18.53 -7.85
N ASN A 106 -11.17 -19.13 -6.82
CA ASN A 106 -11.35 -20.58 -6.74
C ASN A 106 -12.56 -20.97 -5.88
N PRO A 107 -12.97 -22.26 -5.88
CA PRO A 107 -14.11 -22.76 -5.10
C PRO A 107 -13.95 -22.59 -3.59
N GLU A 108 -12.72 -22.65 -3.05
CA GLU A 108 -12.45 -22.45 -1.62
C GLU A 108 -12.84 -21.03 -1.19
N LEU A 109 -12.42 -20.02 -1.95
CA LEU A 109 -12.79 -18.62 -1.69
C LEU A 109 -14.28 -18.39 -1.92
N LEU A 110 -14.91 -19.06 -2.91
CA LEU A 110 -16.34 -18.98 -3.13
C LEU A 110 -17.11 -19.48 -1.91
N SER A 111 -16.70 -20.58 -1.30
CA SER A 111 -17.36 -21.16 -0.12
C SER A 111 -17.42 -20.20 1.08
N ARG A 112 -16.54 -19.22 1.14
CA ARG A 112 -16.47 -18.24 2.22
C ARG A 112 -17.62 -17.22 2.22
N PHE A 113 -18.33 -17.09 1.12
CA PHE A 113 -19.52 -16.23 1.05
C PHE A 113 -20.76 -16.86 1.70
N GLY A 114 -20.78 -18.19 1.91
CA GLY A 114 -21.97 -18.89 2.39
C GLY A 114 -23.13 -18.72 1.42
N GLU A 115 -24.27 -18.22 1.91
CA GLU A 115 -25.45 -17.97 1.05
C GLU A 115 -25.23 -16.69 0.20
N LEU A 116 -25.21 -16.85 -1.11
CA LEU A 116 -25.07 -15.76 -2.06
C LEU A 116 -26.39 -15.00 -2.25
N PRO A 117 -26.34 -13.66 -2.41
CA PRO A 117 -27.51 -12.93 -2.90
C PRO A 117 -27.82 -13.38 -4.35
N PRO A 118 -29.01 -13.03 -4.88
CA PRO A 118 -29.27 -13.25 -6.30
C PRO A 118 -28.22 -12.57 -7.17
N LEU A 119 -27.45 -13.39 -7.89
CA LEU A 119 -26.41 -12.94 -8.82
C LEU A 119 -26.81 -13.38 -10.23
N ARG A 120 -26.41 -12.60 -11.22
CA ARG A 120 -26.56 -12.93 -12.64
C ARG A 120 -25.61 -14.07 -13.03
N ALA A 121 -24.39 -14.02 -12.53
CA ALA A 121 -23.37 -15.04 -12.75
C ALA A 121 -22.36 -15.08 -11.61
N VAL A 122 -21.82 -16.29 -11.40
CA VAL A 122 -20.58 -16.53 -10.64
C VAL A 122 -19.55 -17.06 -11.62
N ILE A 123 -18.36 -16.45 -11.66
CA ILE A 123 -17.26 -16.83 -12.55
C ILE A 123 -16.07 -17.26 -11.68
N LEU A 124 -15.58 -18.48 -11.90
CA LEU A 124 -14.36 -18.99 -11.28
C LEU A 124 -13.16 -18.75 -12.19
N ILE A 125 -12.09 -18.20 -11.62
CA ILE A 125 -10.83 -18.04 -12.35
C ILE A 125 -10.16 -19.40 -12.54
N GLU A 126 -10.21 -20.25 -11.51
CA GLU A 126 -9.72 -21.64 -11.57
C GLU A 126 -10.63 -22.60 -10.79
N GLY A 127 -10.58 -23.86 -11.17
CA GLY A 127 -11.44 -24.90 -10.58
C GLY A 127 -12.87 -24.87 -11.13
N GLU A 128 -13.73 -25.71 -10.56
CA GLU A 128 -15.12 -25.89 -10.94
C GLU A 128 -16.03 -25.88 -9.72
N ALA A 129 -17.22 -25.30 -9.85
CA ALA A 129 -18.29 -25.38 -8.85
C ALA A 129 -19.65 -25.41 -9.57
N GLU A 130 -20.63 -26.07 -8.94
CA GLU A 130 -21.99 -26.16 -9.49
C GLU A 130 -22.60 -24.75 -9.67
N GLY A 131 -23.11 -24.49 -10.86
CA GLY A 131 -23.73 -23.20 -11.20
C GLY A 131 -22.76 -22.05 -11.47
N ALA A 132 -21.45 -22.27 -11.42
CA ALA A 132 -20.43 -21.28 -11.75
C ALA A 132 -19.88 -21.50 -13.17
N LEU A 133 -19.54 -20.40 -13.84
CA LEU A 133 -18.86 -20.39 -15.13
C LEU A 133 -17.34 -20.45 -14.93
N CYS A 134 -16.62 -21.06 -15.86
CA CYS A 134 -15.15 -21.09 -15.86
C CYS A 134 -14.59 -19.93 -16.70
N LEU A 135 -13.68 -19.14 -16.15
CA LEU A 135 -13.02 -18.04 -16.88
C LEU A 135 -12.30 -18.55 -18.14
N GLY A 136 -11.64 -19.71 -18.04
CA GLY A 136 -10.93 -20.31 -19.18
C GLY A 136 -11.83 -20.61 -20.37
N GLU A 137 -13.06 -21.10 -20.11
CA GLU A 137 -14.06 -21.36 -21.15
C GLU A 137 -14.57 -20.05 -21.78
N LEU A 138 -14.83 -19.03 -20.97
CA LEU A 138 -15.26 -17.71 -21.45
C LEU A 138 -14.20 -17.06 -22.34
N LEU A 139 -12.92 -17.21 -21.99
CA LEU A 139 -11.82 -16.69 -22.79
C LEU A 139 -11.62 -17.47 -24.10
N GLY A 140 -11.95 -18.77 -24.13
CA GLY A 140 -11.83 -19.64 -25.30
C GLY A 140 -13.00 -19.53 -26.29
N ALA A 141 -14.21 -19.27 -25.80
CA ALA A 141 -15.43 -19.28 -26.61
C ALA A 141 -15.59 -18.06 -27.53
N LEU A 142 -15.00 -16.93 -27.17
CA LEU A 142 -15.25 -15.65 -27.83
C LEU A 142 -13.96 -15.09 -28.44
N SER A 143 -13.86 -15.20 -29.75
CA SER A 143 -12.85 -14.45 -30.54
C SER A 143 -13.24 -12.96 -30.58
N GLY A 144 -12.83 -12.27 -29.55
CA GLY A 144 -12.79 -10.86 -29.22
C GLY A 144 -13.68 -9.84 -29.96
N LEU A 145 -14.27 -8.97 -29.20
CA LEU A 145 -14.72 -7.67 -29.68
C LEU A 145 -13.50 -6.95 -30.28
N LYS A 146 -13.63 -6.42 -31.50
CA LYS A 146 -12.56 -5.60 -32.09
C LYS A 146 -12.88 -4.13 -31.82
N GLY A 147 -11.96 -3.43 -31.18
CA GLY A 147 -12.00 -1.99 -31.04
C GLY A 147 -11.82 -1.47 -29.61
N PRO A 148 -11.66 -0.15 -29.46
CA PRO A 148 -11.51 0.48 -28.14
C PRO A 148 -12.82 0.38 -27.32
N PRO A 149 -12.74 0.56 -25.98
CA PRO A 149 -13.92 0.67 -25.12
C PRO A 149 -14.88 1.73 -25.68
N GLN A 150 -16.09 1.34 -26.08
CA GLN A 150 -17.07 2.28 -26.64
C GLN A 150 -18.01 2.78 -25.56
N GLY A 151 -18.26 4.11 -25.58
CA GLY A 151 -19.23 4.74 -24.70
C GLY A 151 -18.74 5.02 -23.26
N VAL A 152 -17.51 4.63 -22.91
CA VAL A 152 -16.96 4.86 -21.56
C VAL A 152 -16.25 6.21 -21.50
N THR A 153 -16.70 7.08 -20.59
CA THR A 153 -16.19 8.45 -20.41
C THR A 153 -15.28 8.57 -19.20
N ALA A 154 -14.65 9.73 -19.02
CA ALA A 154 -13.83 10.01 -17.84
C ALA A 154 -14.67 10.12 -16.55
N ASP A 155 -15.92 10.54 -16.67
CA ASP A 155 -16.79 10.82 -15.53
C ASP A 155 -17.50 9.56 -15.01
N ASP A 156 -17.46 8.47 -15.78
CA ASP A 156 -18.07 7.20 -15.37
C ASP A 156 -17.32 6.60 -14.18
N LEU A 157 -18.08 6.05 -13.24
CA LEU A 157 -17.55 5.33 -12.09
C LEU A 157 -16.79 4.08 -12.58
N ALA A 158 -15.52 3.96 -12.22
CA ALA A 158 -14.67 2.85 -12.60
C ALA A 158 -14.60 1.78 -11.51
N THR A 159 -14.45 2.19 -10.25
CA THR A 159 -14.23 1.24 -9.17
C THR A 159 -14.76 1.74 -7.84
N ILE A 160 -15.14 0.81 -6.95
CA ILE A 160 -15.45 1.07 -5.55
C ILE A 160 -14.44 0.32 -4.70
N LEU A 161 -13.50 1.05 -4.09
CA LEU A 161 -12.48 0.49 -3.22
C LEU A 161 -12.91 0.60 -1.75
N TYR A 162 -13.15 -0.53 -1.12
CA TYR A 162 -13.51 -0.53 0.30
C TYR A 162 -12.28 -0.39 1.19
N THR A 163 -12.26 0.68 2.00
CA THR A 163 -11.23 0.93 3.01
C THR A 163 -11.75 0.59 4.39
N SER A 164 -10.88 0.08 5.26
CA SER A 164 -11.22 -0.12 6.68
C SER A 164 -11.40 1.24 7.34
N GLY A 165 -12.65 1.67 7.49
CA GLY A 165 -12.98 2.88 8.22
C GLY A 165 -12.55 2.80 9.69
N THR A 166 -12.15 3.92 10.27
CA THR A 166 -11.82 4.02 11.73
C THR A 166 -13.04 3.75 12.63
N THR A 167 -14.24 3.78 12.08
CA THR A 167 -15.53 3.50 12.76
C THR A 167 -15.93 2.03 12.73
N GLY A 168 -15.07 1.13 12.22
CA GLY A 168 -15.32 -0.32 12.15
C GLY A 168 -16.14 -0.77 10.92
N ARG A 169 -16.83 0.13 10.20
CA ARG A 169 -17.51 -0.21 8.95
C ARG A 169 -16.68 0.23 7.74
N PRO A 170 -16.41 -0.68 6.78
CA PRO A 170 -15.69 -0.32 5.56
C PRO A 170 -16.46 0.74 4.76
N LYS A 171 -15.74 1.76 4.26
CA LYS A 171 -16.28 2.78 3.36
C LYS A 171 -15.89 2.48 1.92
N GLY A 172 -16.83 2.53 1.00
CA GLY A 172 -16.59 2.32 -0.42
C GLY A 172 -16.17 3.62 -1.10
N VAL A 173 -14.90 3.79 -1.38
CA VAL A 173 -14.36 4.95 -2.12
C VAL A 173 -14.69 4.83 -3.59
N MET A 174 -15.42 5.79 -4.15
CA MET A 174 -15.81 5.84 -5.56
C MET A 174 -14.77 6.59 -6.39
N LEU A 175 -14.14 5.90 -7.34
CA LEU A 175 -13.18 6.52 -8.26
C LEU A 175 -13.69 6.41 -9.71
N SER A 176 -13.70 7.54 -10.42
CA SER A 176 -14.01 7.57 -11.83
C SER A 176 -12.83 7.15 -12.70
N HIS A 177 -13.08 6.85 -13.98
CA HIS A 177 -12.01 6.67 -14.95
C HIS A 177 -11.10 7.89 -15.03
N GLY A 178 -11.67 9.09 -14.93
CA GLY A 178 -10.93 10.34 -14.94
C GLY A 178 -9.97 10.47 -13.76
N ASN A 179 -10.41 10.07 -12.55
CA ASN A 179 -9.54 10.08 -11.36
C ASN A 179 -8.32 9.19 -11.55
N LEU A 180 -8.55 7.93 -12.02
CA LEU A 180 -7.47 6.97 -12.26
C LEU A 180 -6.52 7.42 -13.36
N VAL A 181 -7.06 7.85 -14.52
CA VAL A 181 -6.27 8.34 -15.66
C VAL A 181 -5.44 9.57 -15.28
N ALA A 182 -6.02 10.50 -14.52
CA ALA A 182 -5.29 11.67 -14.04
C ALA A 182 -4.09 11.26 -13.19
N ASN A 183 -4.30 10.36 -12.22
CA ASN A 183 -3.24 9.92 -11.32
C ASN A 183 -2.15 9.10 -12.03
N VAL A 184 -2.50 8.23 -12.99
CA VAL A 184 -1.53 7.54 -13.86
C VAL A 184 -0.66 8.53 -14.63
N ARG A 185 -1.29 9.54 -15.27
CA ARG A 185 -0.55 10.56 -16.03
C ARG A 185 0.36 11.40 -15.14
N GLN A 186 -0.14 11.83 -13.98
CA GLN A 186 0.64 12.56 -12.99
C GLN A 186 1.85 11.74 -12.50
N ALA A 187 1.65 10.45 -12.23
CA ALA A 187 2.73 9.55 -11.84
C ALA A 187 3.78 9.40 -12.94
N LEU A 188 3.37 9.22 -14.20
CA LEU A 188 4.29 9.10 -15.34
C LEU A 188 5.03 10.40 -15.68
N GLN A 189 4.42 11.56 -15.43
CA GLN A 189 5.10 12.86 -15.56
C GLN A 189 6.17 13.07 -14.48
N THR A 190 5.99 12.44 -13.32
CA THR A 190 6.86 12.61 -12.15
C THR A 190 7.92 11.52 -12.07
N LEU A 191 7.53 10.28 -12.32
CA LEU A 191 8.39 9.10 -12.29
C LEU A 191 8.60 8.61 -13.73
N SER A 192 9.84 8.67 -14.18
CA SER A 192 10.22 8.20 -15.52
C SER A 192 10.15 6.67 -15.56
N ILE A 193 9.02 6.11 -15.97
CA ILE A 193 8.84 4.68 -16.29
C ILE A 193 8.91 4.53 -17.81
N TYR A 194 9.69 3.55 -18.26
CA TYR A 194 9.99 3.34 -19.68
C TYR A 194 9.53 1.97 -20.15
N PRO A 195 9.37 1.77 -21.47
CA PRO A 195 9.02 0.45 -22.01
C PRO A 195 10.01 -0.65 -21.60
N GLU A 196 11.28 -0.35 -21.43
CA GLU A 196 12.32 -1.31 -21.06
C GLU A 196 12.28 -1.71 -19.58
N ASP A 197 11.45 -1.04 -18.78
CA ASP A 197 11.31 -1.34 -17.37
C ASP A 197 10.58 -2.65 -17.11
N ARG A 198 10.92 -3.21 -15.97
CA ARG A 198 10.30 -4.40 -15.42
C ARG A 198 9.89 -4.12 -13.97
N LEU A 199 8.59 -4.12 -13.73
CA LEU A 199 8.01 -4.03 -12.40
C LEU A 199 7.93 -5.43 -11.78
N LEU A 200 8.40 -5.59 -10.55
CA LEU A 200 8.10 -6.79 -9.75
C LEU A 200 6.96 -6.46 -8.79
N ALA A 201 5.77 -6.99 -9.08
CA ALA A 201 4.53 -6.73 -8.35
C ALA A 201 4.41 -7.66 -7.14
N ILE A 202 4.39 -7.09 -5.93
CA ILE A 202 4.36 -7.83 -4.66
C ILE A 202 3.26 -7.37 -3.70
N LEU A 203 2.75 -6.17 -3.89
CA LEU A 203 1.67 -5.65 -3.05
C LEU A 203 0.32 -6.11 -3.60
N PRO A 204 -0.73 -6.18 -2.76
CA PRO A 204 -2.05 -6.63 -3.22
C PRO A 204 -2.66 -5.69 -4.28
N LEU A 205 -3.08 -6.24 -5.41
CA LEU A 205 -3.71 -5.51 -6.53
C LEU A 205 -5.06 -4.89 -6.17
N TRP A 206 -5.79 -5.50 -5.25
CA TRP A 206 -7.05 -4.95 -4.74
C TRP A 206 -6.86 -3.72 -3.84
N HIS A 207 -5.61 -3.28 -3.60
CA HIS A 207 -5.27 -1.98 -3.00
C HIS A 207 -4.89 -0.96 -4.06
N ALA A 208 -5.34 0.27 -3.87
CA ALA A 208 -5.12 1.37 -4.80
C ALA A 208 -3.64 1.59 -5.17
N PHE A 209 -2.69 1.33 -4.24
CA PHE A 209 -1.27 1.62 -4.47
C PHE A 209 -0.67 0.71 -5.56
N GLU A 210 -0.72 -0.62 -5.41
CA GLU A 210 -0.16 -1.53 -6.41
C GLU A 210 -0.89 -1.40 -7.75
N ARG A 211 -2.21 -1.37 -7.70
CA ARG A 211 -3.06 -1.18 -8.87
C ARG A 211 -2.65 0.03 -9.70
N MET A 212 -2.38 1.17 -9.04
CA MET A 212 -1.92 2.39 -9.72
C MET A 212 -0.53 2.22 -10.33
N VAL A 213 0.41 1.56 -9.62
CA VAL A 213 1.76 1.31 -10.13
C VAL A 213 1.72 0.40 -11.36
N GLU A 214 0.87 -0.63 -11.37
CA GLU A 214 0.69 -1.50 -12.53
C GLU A 214 0.05 -0.76 -13.71
N TYR A 215 -0.97 0.04 -13.47
CA TYR A 215 -1.57 0.87 -14.54
C TYR A 215 -0.54 1.83 -15.14
N ALA A 216 0.30 2.44 -14.33
CA ALA A 216 1.37 3.29 -14.81
C ALA A 216 2.42 2.50 -15.61
N ALA A 217 2.82 1.31 -15.13
CA ALA A 217 3.75 0.44 -15.83
C ALA A 217 3.20 0.00 -17.19
N LEU A 218 1.95 -0.47 -17.26
CA LEU A 218 1.30 -0.87 -18.51
C LEU A 218 1.10 0.31 -19.47
N THR A 219 0.72 1.49 -18.96
CA THR A 219 0.59 2.69 -19.78
C THR A 219 1.93 3.14 -20.36
N ALA A 220 3.02 2.90 -19.65
CA ALA A 220 4.38 3.16 -20.14
C ALA A 220 4.91 2.08 -21.07
N GLY A 221 4.21 0.96 -21.26
CA GLY A 221 4.68 -0.17 -22.06
C GLY A 221 5.68 -1.08 -21.32
N ALA A 222 5.77 -1.02 -20.00
CA ALA A 222 6.67 -1.84 -19.17
C ALA A 222 6.11 -3.26 -18.94
N GLU A 223 6.99 -4.20 -18.56
CA GLU A 223 6.62 -5.57 -18.18
C GLU A 223 6.27 -5.61 -16.68
N VAL A 224 5.16 -6.25 -16.31
CA VAL A 224 4.78 -6.54 -14.93
C VAL A 224 5.00 -8.03 -14.64
N VAL A 225 5.71 -8.34 -13.57
CA VAL A 225 6.00 -9.71 -13.14
C VAL A 225 5.45 -9.93 -11.75
N TYR A 226 4.52 -10.87 -11.60
CA TYR A 226 3.91 -11.21 -10.31
C TYR A 226 4.80 -12.15 -9.51
N THR A 227 4.89 -11.87 -8.22
CA THR A 227 5.56 -12.71 -7.22
C THR A 227 4.82 -12.64 -5.88
N ASP A 228 5.24 -13.46 -4.95
CA ASP A 228 4.79 -13.43 -3.55
C ASP A 228 5.96 -13.20 -2.59
N LEU A 229 5.65 -12.90 -1.32
CA LEU A 229 6.67 -12.63 -0.31
C LEU A 229 7.61 -13.82 -0.02
N ARG A 230 7.15 -15.07 -0.25
CA ARG A 230 7.95 -16.28 -0.02
C ARG A 230 9.01 -16.42 -1.10
N ARG A 231 8.66 -16.08 -2.33
CA ARG A 231 9.54 -16.17 -3.51
C ARG A 231 10.35 -14.91 -3.76
N LEU A 232 10.00 -13.79 -3.13
CA LEU A 232 10.58 -12.46 -3.38
C LEU A 232 12.11 -12.47 -3.49
N SER A 233 12.80 -13.11 -2.54
CA SER A 233 14.28 -13.17 -2.52
C SER A 233 14.88 -13.90 -3.73
N GLN A 234 14.17 -14.90 -4.27
CA GLN A 234 14.56 -15.66 -5.45
C GLN A 234 14.23 -14.85 -6.71
N ASP A 235 13.02 -14.34 -6.79
CA ASP A 235 12.51 -13.64 -7.98
C ASP A 235 13.22 -12.31 -8.21
N LEU A 236 13.64 -11.60 -7.16
CA LEU A 236 14.52 -10.43 -7.30
C LEU A 236 15.79 -10.74 -8.12
N ARG A 237 16.39 -11.93 -7.94
CA ARG A 237 17.60 -12.35 -8.65
C ARG A 237 17.31 -12.85 -10.06
N LEU A 238 16.19 -13.56 -10.25
CA LEU A 238 15.80 -14.13 -11.54
C LEU A 238 15.22 -13.07 -12.46
N VAL A 239 14.27 -12.30 -11.98
CA VAL A 239 13.54 -11.25 -12.72
C VAL A 239 14.43 -10.03 -12.98
N ARG A 240 15.29 -9.69 -12.03
CA ARG A 240 16.16 -8.51 -12.06
C ARG A 240 15.37 -7.24 -12.36
N PRO A 241 14.38 -6.88 -11.50
CA PRO A 241 13.50 -5.76 -11.75
C PRO A 241 14.25 -4.43 -11.82
N THR A 242 13.67 -3.49 -12.56
CA THR A 242 14.14 -2.10 -12.61
C THR A 242 13.29 -1.19 -11.74
N VAL A 243 12.04 -1.60 -11.46
CA VAL A 243 11.08 -0.91 -10.61
C VAL A 243 10.55 -1.89 -9.56
N LEU A 244 10.46 -1.44 -8.32
CA LEU A 244 9.89 -2.20 -7.21
C LEU A 244 9.12 -1.25 -6.28
N SER A 245 7.83 -1.48 -6.13
CA SER A 245 6.98 -0.85 -5.14
C SER A 245 6.85 -1.72 -3.90
N ALA A 246 6.99 -1.15 -2.72
CA ALA A 246 6.81 -1.89 -1.48
C ALA A 246 6.38 -0.97 -0.32
N VAL A 247 5.76 -1.56 0.71
CA VAL A 247 5.49 -0.85 1.97
C VAL A 247 6.76 -0.73 2.81
N PRO A 248 6.86 0.26 3.72
CA PRO A 248 8.05 0.49 4.55
C PRO A 248 8.58 -0.74 5.26
N ARG A 249 7.71 -1.62 5.77
CA ARG A 249 8.11 -2.87 6.46
C ARG A 249 8.97 -3.81 5.60
N ILE A 250 8.73 -3.86 4.28
CA ILE A 250 9.57 -4.67 3.38
C ILE A 250 10.96 -4.06 3.28
N TRP A 251 11.05 -2.73 3.15
CA TRP A 251 12.33 -2.02 3.12
C TRP A 251 13.10 -2.16 4.44
N GLU A 252 12.41 -2.08 5.58
CA GLU A 252 12.98 -2.36 6.91
C GLU A 252 13.54 -3.79 7.00
N ALA A 253 12.79 -4.79 6.50
CA ALA A 253 13.24 -6.18 6.49
C ALA A 253 14.51 -6.37 5.64
N VAL A 254 14.62 -5.66 4.51
CA VAL A 254 15.84 -5.64 3.68
C VAL A 254 17.02 -5.05 4.48
N CYS A 255 16.83 -3.92 5.17
CA CYS A 255 17.85 -3.30 6.01
C CYS A 255 18.34 -4.25 7.11
N LYS A 256 17.40 -4.86 7.84
CA LYS A 256 17.69 -5.81 8.93
C LYS A 256 18.47 -7.03 8.43
N LYS A 257 18.08 -7.58 7.27
CA LYS A 257 18.74 -8.77 6.68
C LYS A 257 20.13 -8.46 6.13
N ALA A 258 20.37 -7.25 5.66
CA ALA A 258 21.64 -6.86 5.06
C ALA A 258 22.79 -6.78 6.07
N ARG A 259 22.51 -6.48 7.36
CA ARG A 259 23.48 -6.42 8.48
C ARG A 259 24.76 -5.64 8.15
N ILE A 260 24.61 -4.47 7.51
CA ILE A 260 25.75 -3.63 7.13
C ILE A 260 26.24 -2.84 8.36
N PRO A 261 27.56 -2.84 8.68
CA PRO A 261 28.09 -2.09 9.80
C PRO A 261 27.79 -0.59 9.69
N ARG A 262 27.38 0.02 10.81
CA ARG A 262 27.00 1.43 10.90
C ARG A 262 28.09 2.36 10.37
N LEU A 263 29.37 2.07 10.67
CA LEU A 263 30.50 2.86 10.19
C LEU A 263 30.55 2.96 8.66
N LEU A 264 30.26 1.86 7.95
CA LEU A 264 30.21 1.85 6.48
C LEU A 264 29.02 2.65 5.95
N LEU A 265 27.86 2.55 6.62
CA LEU A 265 26.65 3.31 6.25
C LEU A 265 26.89 4.82 6.43
N GLU A 266 27.47 5.23 7.54
CA GLU A 266 27.81 6.65 7.77
C GLU A 266 28.78 7.17 6.73
N ALA A 267 29.81 6.40 6.38
CA ALA A 267 30.74 6.77 5.32
C ALA A 267 30.05 6.86 3.94
N GLY A 268 29.20 5.88 3.63
CA GLY A 268 28.39 5.87 2.41
C GLY A 268 27.48 7.09 2.30
N LEU A 269 26.81 7.44 3.39
CA LEU A 269 25.90 8.58 3.45
C LEU A 269 26.67 9.91 3.26
N ARG A 270 27.75 10.13 4.02
CA ARG A 270 28.60 11.34 3.91
C ARG A 270 29.20 11.51 2.52
N TRP A 271 29.65 10.43 1.90
CA TRP A 271 30.17 10.47 0.53
C TRP A 271 29.09 10.85 -0.48
N ARG A 272 27.91 10.26 -0.39
CA ARG A 272 26.82 10.49 -1.35
C ARG A 272 26.11 11.83 -1.15
N GLN A 273 26.10 12.38 0.06
CA GLN A 273 25.52 13.69 0.34
C GLN A 273 26.43 14.86 -0.01
N GLY A 274 27.73 14.74 0.22
CA GLY A 274 28.65 15.88 0.09
C GLY A 274 30.03 15.53 -0.45
N ARG A 275 30.26 14.28 -0.93
CA ARG A 275 31.56 13.78 -1.42
C ARG A 275 32.73 14.11 -0.46
N ASN A 276 32.50 13.96 0.86
CA ASN A 276 33.49 14.22 1.87
C ASN A 276 34.73 13.30 1.68
N PRO A 277 35.93 13.83 1.34
CA PRO A 277 37.09 13.03 1.03
C PRO A 277 37.54 12.11 2.18
N LEU A 278 37.32 12.50 3.42
CA LEU A 278 37.68 11.71 4.61
C LEU A 278 36.85 10.43 4.72
N SER A 279 35.68 10.38 4.10
CA SER A 279 34.81 9.19 4.08
C SER A 279 35.12 8.23 2.93
N LEU A 280 35.95 8.63 1.95
CA LEU A 280 36.20 7.86 0.72
C LEU A 280 36.77 6.45 0.99
N PRO A 281 37.78 6.22 1.85
CA PRO A 281 38.32 4.88 2.05
C PRO A 281 37.30 3.90 2.61
N LEU A 282 36.52 4.33 3.63
CA LEU A 282 35.44 3.52 4.21
C LEU A 282 34.29 3.33 3.27
N PHE A 283 33.95 4.33 2.45
CA PHE A 283 32.96 4.20 1.39
C PHE A 283 33.36 3.14 0.36
N LEU A 284 34.62 3.17 -0.13
CA LEU A 284 35.13 2.18 -1.08
C LEU A 284 35.12 0.77 -0.47
N LEU A 285 35.49 0.64 0.81
CA LEU A 285 35.37 -0.63 1.53
C LEU A 285 33.92 -1.09 1.62
N GLY A 286 32.99 -0.19 1.91
CA GLY A 286 31.55 -0.45 1.92
C GLY A 286 31.03 -0.92 0.55
N GLU A 287 31.46 -0.28 -0.53
CA GLU A 287 31.14 -0.68 -1.91
C GLU A 287 31.63 -2.11 -2.22
N LEU A 288 32.85 -2.43 -1.80
CA LEU A 288 33.46 -3.73 -2.07
C LEU A 288 32.76 -4.87 -1.29
N LEU A 289 32.53 -4.67 0.00
CA LEU A 289 32.10 -5.72 0.92
C LEU A 289 30.58 -5.86 1.05
N ALA A 290 29.83 -4.75 0.96
CA ALA A 290 28.42 -4.72 1.36
C ALA A 290 27.47 -4.11 0.31
N PHE A 291 27.71 -2.88 -0.15
CA PHE A 291 26.74 -2.15 -0.96
C PHE A 291 26.48 -2.80 -2.32
N ARG A 292 27.53 -3.24 -3.01
CA ARG A 292 27.41 -4.02 -4.25
C ARG A 292 26.65 -5.34 -4.05
N ARG A 293 26.91 -6.02 -2.91
CA ARG A 293 26.26 -7.28 -2.58
C ARG A 293 24.76 -7.08 -2.37
N LEU A 294 24.37 -6.01 -1.65
CA LEU A 294 22.96 -5.65 -1.46
C LEU A 294 22.28 -5.34 -2.80
N ARG A 295 22.89 -4.47 -3.63
CA ARG A 295 22.30 -4.14 -4.93
C ARG A 295 22.13 -5.38 -5.83
N ARG A 296 23.09 -6.31 -5.82
CA ARG A 296 22.97 -7.59 -6.54
C ARG A 296 21.86 -8.47 -5.97
N ALA A 297 21.69 -8.51 -4.66
CA ALA A 297 20.61 -9.25 -4.01
C ALA A 297 19.21 -8.72 -4.39
N LEU A 298 19.11 -7.42 -4.68
CA LEU A 298 17.91 -6.76 -5.21
C LEU A 298 17.83 -6.80 -6.76
N GLY A 299 18.53 -7.73 -7.41
CA GLY A 299 18.50 -7.94 -8.87
C GLY A 299 19.56 -7.17 -9.66
N GLY A 300 20.24 -6.20 -9.06
CA GLY A 300 21.35 -5.43 -9.65
C GLY A 300 20.96 -4.44 -10.75
N ARG A 301 19.67 -4.29 -11.06
CA ARG A 301 19.12 -3.37 -12.06
C ARG A 301 18.10 -2.38 -11.51
N LEU A 302 17.79 -2.47 -10.20
CA LEU A 302 16.78 -1.64 -9.55
C LEU A 302 17.18 -0.16 -9.62
N ARG A 303 16.43 0.63 -10.38
CA ARG A 303 16.62 2.07 -10.54
C ARG A 303 15.59 2.91 -9.80
N LEU A 304 14.36 2.37 -9.66
CA LEU A 304 13.29 2.97 -8.89
C LEU A 304 12.81 2.00 -7.82
N ALA A 305 13.14 2.28 -6.57
CA ALA A 305 12.54 1.67 -5.40
C ALA A 305 11.52 2.65 -4.85
N ILE A 306 10.24 2.25 -4.74
CA ILE A 306 9.15 3.14 -4.31
C ILE A 306 8.62 2.65 -2.98
N SER A 307 8.55 3.54 -2.00
CA SER A 307 7.94 3.29 -0.70
C SER A 307 6.66 4.09 -0.56
N GLY A 308 5.59 3.45 -0.13
CA GLY A 308 4.30 4.10 0.10
C GLY A 308 3.40 3.28 1.00
N GLY A 309 2.22 3.82 1.32
CA GLY A 309 1.22 3.13 2.14
C GLY A 309 1.50 3.13 3.65
N GLY A 310 2.59 3.72 4.11
CA GLY A 310 2.94 3.88 5.53
C GLY A 310 4.11 4.83 5.70
N SER A 311 4.43 5.18 6.97
CA SER A 311 5.57 6.03 7.31
C SER A 311 6.89 5.31 7.04
N LEU A 312 7.79 5.94 6.30
CA LEU A 312 9.14 5.42 6.04
C LEU A 312 10.11 5.95 7.11
N PRO A 313 10.67 5.09 7.98
CA PRO A 313 11.62 5.52 8.98
C PRO A 313 12.86 6.17 8.34
N LEU A 314 13.31 7.30 8.92
CA LEU A 314 14.44 8.06 8.40
C LEU A 314 15.73 7.21 8.32
N GLU A 315 15.92 6.28 9.25
CA GLU A 315 17.07 5.37 9.22
C GLU A 315 17.08 4.46 7.99
N VAL A 316 15.91 3.94 7.62
CA VAL A 316 15.73 3.11 6.42
C VAL A 316 16.02 3.93 5.16
N ASP A 317 15.53 5.14 5.12
CA ASP A 317 15.76 6.09 4.03
C ASP A 317 17.26 6.42 3.88
N CYS A 318 17.94 6.74 4.99
CA CYS A 318 19.38 6.94 5.04
C CYS A 318 20.18 5.68 4.63
N PHE A 319 19.73 4.49 5.04
CA PHE A 319 20.36 3.23 4.69
C PHE A 319 20.42 3.01 3.17
N PHE A 320 19.29 3.13 2.48
CA PHE A 320 19.23 2.95 1.03
C PHE A 320 20.05 4.02 0.31
N ARG A 321 20.00 5.27 0.77
CA ARG A 321 20.85 6.34 0.25
C ARG A 321 22.34 6.01 0.39
N ALA A 322 22.77 5.54 1.55
CA ALA A 322 24.17 5.13 1.79
C ALA A 322 24.60 4.00 0.86
N CYS A 323 23.73 3.04 0.61
CA CYS A 323 23.99 1.90 -0.28
C CYS A 323 23.88 2.22 -1.77
N GLY A 324 23.51 3.45 -2.15
CA GLY A 324 23.39 3.88 -3.54
C GLY A 324 22.18 3.30 -4.26
N LEU A 325 21.09 3.12 -3.54
CA LEU A 325 19.77 2.77 -4.07
C LEU A 325 18.86 3.99 -3.98
N THR A 326 18.15 4.27 -5.05
CA THR A 326 17.20 5.38 -5.11
C THR A 326 15.87 4.91 -4.54
N LEU A 327 15.67 5.09 -3.23
CA LEU A 327 14.40 4.87 -2.58
C LEU A 327 13.59 6.17 -2.60
N LEU A 328 12.43 6.13 -3.23
CA LEU A 328 11.52 7.26 -3.37
C LEU A 328 10.31 7.05 -2.47
N ASN A 329 10.15 7.90 -1.46
CA ASN A 329 8.99 7.87 -0.60
C ASN A 329 7.85 8.68 -1.22
N GLY A 330 6.63 8.13 -1.19
CA GLY A 330 5.42 8.78 -1.63
C GLY A 330 4.33 8.75 -0.55
N TYR A 331 3.43 9.71 -0.63
CA TYR A 331 2.26 9.82 0.22
C TYR A 331 1.00 9.77 -0.63
N GLY A 332 -0.02 9.12 -0.09
CA GLY A 332 -1.32 9.03 -0.71
C GLY A 332 -2.32 8.21 0.10
N LEU A 333 -3.56 8.25 -0.39
CA LEU A 333 -4.69 7.55 0.20
C LEU A 333 -5.66 7.14 -0.91
N THR A 334 -6.47 6.13 -0.66
CA THR A 334 -7.42 5.58 -1.64
C THR A 334 -8.32 6.68 -2.22
N GLU A 335 -8.74 7.63 -1.38
CA GLU A 335 -9.58 8.77 -1.73
C GLU A 335 -8.92 9.78 -2.71
N ALA A 336 -7.62 9.57 -3.01
CA ALA A 336 -6.86 10.37 -3.98
C ALA A 336 -6.23 9.54 -5.12
N SER A 337 -6.69 8.32 -5.39
CA SER A 337 -6.44 7.44 -6.56
C SER A 337 -5.03 6.84 -6.78
N PRO A 338 -4.12 6.60 -5.85
CA PRO A 338 -4.01 7.11 -4.51
C PRO A 338 -2.97 8.22 -4.33
N ILE A 339 -2.11 8.52 -5.34
CA ILE A 339 -0.87 9.29 -5.17
C ILE A 339 -1.16 10.79 -5.06
N VAL A 340 -0.74 11.39 -3.95
CA VAL A 340 -0.79 12.84 -3.72
C VAL A 340 0.57 13.48 -3.97
N SER A 341 1.63 12.88 -3.43
CA SER A 341 3.00 13.37 -3.58
C SER A 341 4.00 12.22 -3.65
N VAL A 342 5.12 12.43 -4.30
CA VAL A 342 6.22 11.46 -4.37
C VAL A 342 7.54 12.19 -4.61
N ARG A 343 8.64 11.64 -4.08
CA ARG A 343 9.99 12.11 -4.41
C ARG A 343 10.37 11.68 -5.82
N THR A 344 11.28 12.43 -6.43
CA THR A 344 11.89 12.08 -7.71
C THR A 344 13.38 11.76 -7.53
N PRO A 345 14.04 11.08 -8.47
CA PRO A 345 15.48 10.85 -8.40
C PRO A 345 16.30 12.12 -8.21
N ASP A 346 15.88 13.22 -8.87
CA ASP A 346 16.58 14.51 -8.85
C ASP A 346 16.22 15.39 -7.65
N ASP A 347 15.06 15.14 -7.00
CA ASP A 347 14.58 15.87 -5.82
C ASP A 347 14.19 14.88 -4.71
N ASN A 348 15.18 14.07 -4.28
CA ASN A 348 15.01 13.05 -3.25
C ASN A 348 15.47 13.56 -1.88
N VAL A 349 14.61 14.32 -1.19
CA VAL A 349 14.88 14.88 0.14
C VAL A 349 14.47 13.88 1.22
N LEU A 350 15.43 13.36 1.96
CA LEU A 350 15.22 12.36 3.03
C LEU A 350 14.26 12.88 4.11
N GLY A 351 13.43 11.97 4.65
CA GLY A 351 12.44 12.31 5.68
C GLY A 351 11.19 13.01 5.16
N THR A 352 11.04 13.19 3.84
CA THR A 352 9.84 13.79 3.24
C THR A 352 9.06 12.78 2.39
N ALA A 353 7.86 13.13 1.98
CA ALA A 353 7.06 12.39 1.01
C ALA A 353 7.08 13.02 -0.40
N GLY A 354 8.06 13.90 -0.66
CA GLY A 354 8.19 14.57 -1.95
C GLY A 354 7.25 15.76 -2.13
N ARG A 355 7.21 16.28 -3.36
CA ARG A 355 6.29 17.37 -3.73
C ARG A 355 4.96 16.80 -4.21
N PRO A 356 3.87 17.58 -4.10
CA PRO A 356 2.61 17.24 -4.74
C PRO A 356 2.78 16.96 -6.23
N LEU A 357 2.01 16.00 -6.76
CA LEU A 357 2.00 15.69 -8.18
C LEU A 357 1.53 16.88 -9.02
N PRO A 358 1.91 16.98 -10.30
CA PRO A 358 1.46 18.02 -11.20
C PRO A 358 -0.08 18.15 -11.21
N GLY A 359 -0.61 19.37 -11.03
CA GLY A 359 -2.06 19.61 -10.95
C GLY A 359 -2.72 19.20 -9.63
N THR A 360 -1.94 18.79 -8.63
CA THR A 360 -2.41 18.54 -7.26
C THR A 360 -2.09 19.74 -6.38
N GLU A 361 -3.11 20.32 -5.78
CA GLU A 361 -2.98 21.37 -4.77
C GLU A 361 -3.01 20.74 -3.37
N VAL A 362 -2.09 21.18 -2.51
CA VAL A 362 -2.02 20.76 -1.10
C VAL A 362 -1.96 21.98 -0.22
N ARG A 363 -2.77 22.02 0.84
CA ARG A 363 -2.70 23.04 1.88
C ARG A 363 -2.82 22.41 3.26
N LEU A 364 -2.39 23.15 4.26
CA LEU A 364 -2.55 22.76 5.67
C LEU A 364 -3.67 23.61 6.29
N GLU A 365 -4.59 22.95 6.97
CA GLU A 365 -5.66 23.60 7.71
C GLU A 365 -5.73 23.02 9.12
N GLY A 366 -5.34 23.80 10.14
CA GLY A 366 -5.20 23.30 11.50
C GLY A 366 -4.19 22.14 11.64
N GLY A 367 -3.14 22.11 10.79
CA GLY A 367 -2.17 21.00 10.75
C GLY A 367 -2.59 19.82 9.88
N THR A 368 -3.88 19.74 9.49
CA THR A 368 -4.39 18.66 8.63
C THR A 368 -4.12 18.95 7.16
N ILE A 369 -3.69 17.92 6.45
CA ILE A 369 -3.44 17.98 5.01
C ILE A 369 -4.76 17.97 4.26
N ARG A 370 -4.96 19.00 3.42
CA ARG A 370 -6.08 19.11 2.48
C ARG A 370 -5.56 18.96 1.06
N VAL A 371 -6.27 18.18 0.26
CA VAL A 371 -5.87 17.88 -1.12
C VAL A 371 -6.97 18.27 -2.10
N LYS A 372 -6.59 18.89 -3.21
CA LYS A 372 -7.49 19.17 -4.33
C LYS A 372 -6.78 18.79 -5.63
N GLY A 373 -7.48 18.13 -6.54
CA GLY A 373 -6.92 17.72 -7.82
C GLY A 373 -7.84 16.75 -8.57
N PRO A 374 -7.52 16.46 -9.83
CA PRO A 374 -8.35 15.60 -10.67
C PRO A 374 -8.39 14.14 -10.21
N GLN A 375 -7.44 13.72 -9.38
CA GLN A 375 -7.36 12.38 -8.81
C GLN A 375 -8.23 12.17 -7.55
N VAL A 376 -8.86 13.24 -7.03
CA VAL A 376 -9.70 13.16 -5.82
C VAL A 376 -11.00 12.43 -6.14
N MET A 377 -11.40 11.53 -5.25
CA MET A 377 -12.59 10.67 -5.37
C MET A 377 -13.89 11.43 -5.65
N MET A 378 -14.88 10.74 -6.18
CA MET A 378 -16.24 11.24 -6.33
C MET A 378 -16.98 11.33 -4.97
N GLY A 379 -16.62 10.49 -4.01
CA GLY A 379 -17.24 10.39 -2.69
C GLY A 379 -17.26 8.96 -2.18
N TYR A 380 -18.00 8.72 -1.09
CA TYR A 380 -18.21 7.39 -0.54
C TYR A 380 -19.54 6.81 -1.01
N TYR A 381 -19.51 5.56 -1.46
CA TYR A 381 -20.67 4.84 -1.97
C TYR A 381 -21.72 4.64 -0.88
N LYS A 382 -22.96 5.09 -1.15
CA LYS A 382 -24.10 5.06 -0.22
C LYS A 382 -23.86 5.78 1.13
N ASP A 383 -22.89 6.72 1.18
CA ASP A 383 -22.59 7.47 2.39
C ASP A 383 -22.40 8.97 2.08
N PRO A 384 -23.50 9.70 1.83
CA PRO A 384 -23.44 11.13 1.49
C PRO A 384 -22.97 11.98 2.68
N GLU A 385 -23.22 11.55 3.92
CA GLU A 385 -22.79 12.28 5.12
C GLU A 385 -21.26 12.23 5.27
N ALA A 386 -20.66 11.03 5.17
CA ALA A 386 -19.21 10.91 5.19
C ALA A 386 -18.57 11.63 3.99
N THR A 387 -19.22 11.62 2.83
CA THR A 387 -18.77 12.36 1.65
C THR A 387 -18.73 13.87 1.93
N ALA A 388 -19.81 14.44 2.48
CA ALA A 388 -19.89 15.86 2.81
C ALA A 388 -18.89 16.27 3.92
N GLN A 389 -18.55 15.35 4.82
CA GLN A 389 -17.49 15.56 5.82
C GLN A 389 -16.10 15.58 5.20
N ALA A 390 -15.82 14.64 4.29
CA ALA A 390 -14.50 14.48 3.67
C ALA A 390 -14.24 15.48 2.54
N LEU A 391 -15.28 15.84 1.77
CA LEU A 391 -15.16 16.74 0.61
C LEU A 391 -15.85 18.06 0.88
N ARG A 392 -15.09 19.15 1.02
CA ARG A 392 -15.61 20.49 1.26
C ARG A 392 -15.03 21.49 0.27
N GLY A 393 -15.90 22.11 -0.55
CA GLY A 393 -15.47 23.12 -1.54
C GLY A 393 -14.45 22.57 -2.55
N GLY A 394 -14.54 21.29 -2.90
CA GLY A 394 -13.59 20.62 -3.81
C GLY A 394 -12.27 20.19 -3.14
N TRP A 395 -12.13 20.37 -1.83
CA TRP A 395 -10.97 19.91 -1.05
C TRP A 395 -11.28 18.63 -0.28
N LEU A 396 -10.41 17.65 -0.43
CA LEU A 396 -10.43 16.41 0.35
C LEU A 396 -9.73 16.65 1.69
N ASP A 397 -10.44 16.36 2.78
CA ASP A 397 -9.86 16.21 4.11
C ASP A 397 -9.23 14.82 4.22
N THR A 398 -7.91 14.75 4.25
CA THR A 398 -7.21 13.46 4.32
C THR A 398 -7.27 12.85 5.72
N GLY A 399 -7.49 13.66 6.76
CA GLY A 399 -7.35 13.27 8.15
C GLY A 399 -5.91 13.00 8.58
N ASP A 400 -4.93 13.21 7.69
CA ASP A 400 -3.50 13.08 7.98
C ASP A 400 -2.92 14.44 8.37
N LEU A 401 -2.02 14.45 9.34
CA LEU A 401 -1.29 15.62 9.81
C LEU A 401 0.04 15.74 9.09
N GLY A 402 0.50 16.98 8.88
CA GLY A 402 1.77 17.18 8.21
C GLY A 402 2.29 18.61 8.22
N ALA A 403 3.40 18.78 7.53
CA ALA A 403 4.05 20.07 7.31
C ALA A 403 4.50 20.18 5.85
N ILE A 404 4.65 21.39 5.37
CA ILE A 404 5.22 21.68 4.06
C ILE A 404 6.57 22.39 4.28
N THR A 405 7.65 21.82 3.75
CA THR A 405 8.98 22.43 3.86
C THR A 405 9.05 23.70 3.00
N PRO A 406 10.04 24.62 3.24
CA PRO A 406 10.24 25.80 2.41
C PRO A 406 10.48 25.49 0.92
N ARG A 407 10.88 24.25 0.60
CA ARG A 407 11.05 23.78 -0.78
C ARG A 407 9.79 23.16 -1.37
N GLY A 408 8.66 23.14 -0.63
CA GLY A 408 7.39 22.57 -1.09
C GLY A 408 7.27 21.03 -0.94
N HIS A 409 8.17 20.38 -0.18
CA HIS A 409 8.05 18.94 0.12
C HIS A 409 7.08 18.71 1.27
N LEU A 410 6.25 17.70 1.14
CA LEU A 410 5.32 17.27 2.17
C LEU A 410 6.02 16.37 3.18
N VAL A 411 5.78 16.62 4.46
CA VAL A 411 6.20 15.78 5.59
C VAL A 411 4.95 15.32 6.30
N ILE A 412 4.77 14.01 6.43
CA ILE A 412 3.65 13.43 7.16
C ILE A 412 4.09 13.23 8.59
N THR A 413 3.32 13.72 9.56
CA THR A 413 3.67 13.66 10.99
C THR A 413 2.78 12.71 11.78
N GLY A 414 1.61 12.35 11.25
CA GLY A 414 0.68 11.44 11.91
C GLY A 414 -0.72 11.47 11.31
N ARG A 415 -1.69 10.95 12.08
CA ARG A 415 -3.11 11.00 11.72
C ARG A 415 -3.92 11.69 12.80
N ALA A 416 -4.76 12.63 12.42
CA ALA A 416 -5.62 13.35 13.35
C ALA A 416 -6.50 12.43 14.23
N LYS A 417 -6.90 11.27 13.70
CA LYS A 417 -7.70 10.27 14.42
C LYS A 417 -6.88 9.33 15.31
N ASP A 418 -5.58 9.20 15.03
CA ASP A 418 -4.66 8.39 15.83
C ASP A 418 -3.95 9.25 16.90
N THR A 419 -4.11 10.58 16.84
CA THR A 419 -3.63 11.51 17.85
C THR A 419 -4.22 11.14 19.20
N ILE A 420 -3.36 10.88 20.17
CA ILE A 420 -3.74 10.59 21.54
C ILE A 420 -3.97 11.93 22.25
N VAL A 421 -5.19 12.14 22.75
CA VAL A 421 -5.50 13.28 23.59
C VAL A 421 -5.40 12.84 25.06
N LEU A 422 -4.42 13.38 25.78
CA LEU A 422 -4.27 13.11 27.21
C LEU A 422 -5.32 13.86 28.04
N LEU A 423 -5.53 13.43 29.29
CA LEU A 423 -6.47 14.10 30.20
C LEU A 423 -6.17 15.58 30.43
N GLY A 424 -4.92 16.02 30.27
CA GLY A 424 -4.50 17.42 30.34
C GLY A 424 -4.85 18.24 29.09
N GLY A 425 -5.33 17.58 28.04
CA GLY A 425 -5.65 18.20 26.74
C GLY A 425 -4.47 18.25 25.77
N GLU A 426 -3.33 17.65 26.13
CA GLU A 426 -2.16 17.59 25.26
C GLU A 426 -2.41 16.55 24.14
N ASN A 427 -2.05 16.95 22.92
CA ASN A 427 -2.09 16.10 21.74
C ASN A 427 -0.73 15.45 21.50
N VAL A 428 -0.72 14.13 21.40
CA VAL A 428 0.48 13.32 21.14
C VAL A 428 0.28 12.46 19.90
N GLU A 429 1.23 12.56 18.97
CA GLU A 429 1.29 11.70 17.80
C GLU A 429 2.05 10.40 18.15
N PRO A 430 1.40 9.23 18.16
CA PRO A 430 2.05 8.00 18.60
C PRO A 430 3.05 7.42 17.60
N GLU A 431 2.85 7.63 16.29
CA GLU A 431 3.71 7.04 15.24
C GLU A 431 5.19 7.42 15.39
N PRO A 432 5.58 8.70 15.59
CA PRO A 432 6.99 9.06 15.78
C PRO A 432 7.65 8.38 16.98
N LEU A 433 6.90 8.19 18.08
CA LEU A 433 7.39 7.50 19.26
C LEU A 433 7.60 6.00 18.99
N GLU A 434 6.65 5.38 18.30
CA GLU A 434 6.70 3.98 17.92
C GLU A 434 7.83 3.70 16.92
N GLU A 435 8.03 4.57 15.94
CA GLU A 435 9.15 4.50 15.00
C GLU A 435 10.49 4.56 15.74
N ARG A 436 10.61 5.49 16.66
CA ARG A 436 11.81 5.66 17.46
C ARG A 436 12.13 4.46 18.34
N LEU A 437 11.11 3.84 18.95
CA LEU A 437 11.29 2.61 19.73
C LEU A 437 11.73 1.43 18.86
N ARG A 438 11.25 1.33 17.62
CA ARG A 438 11.64 0.27 16.67
C ARG A 438 13.07 0.38 16.16
N GLU A 439 13.74 1.52 16.35
CA GLU A 439 15.19 1.66 16.10
C GLU A 439 16.03 0.83 17.09
N SER A 440 15.46 0.43 18.23
CA SER A 440 16.13 -0.43 19.18
C SER A 440 16.49 -1.80 18.58
N PRO A 441 17.71 -2.32 18.80
CA PRO A 441 18.03 -3.69 18.46
C PRO A 441 17.24 -4.72 19.29
N LEU A 442 16.55 -4.32 20.36
CA LEU A 442 15.81 -5.18 21.27
C LEU A 442 14.30 -5.20 20.99
N ILE A 443 13.76 -4.16 20.34
CA ILE A 443 12.32 -3.98 20.11
C ILE A 443 12.00 -4.29 18.63
N GLU A 444 11.06 -5.21 18.42
CA GLU A 444 10.57 -5.53 17.08
C GLU A 444 9.42 -4.61 16.67
N ASP A 445 8.45 -4.40 17.58
CA ASP A 445 7.34 -3.47 17.38
C ASP A 445 6.95 -2.81 18.72
N ALA A 446 6.34 -1.62 18.62
CA ALA A 446 5.85 -0.87 19.77
C ALA A 446 4.49 -0.25 19.43
N THR A 447 3.57 -0.22 20.38
CA THR A 447 2.28 0.47 20.24
C THR A 447 2.11 1.40 21.43
N VAL A 448 2.07 2.71 21.16
CA VAL A 448 1.88 3.75 22.17
C VAL A 448 0.39 4.05 22.33
N LEU A 449 -0.07 4.11 23.57
CA LEU A 449 -1.47 4.26 23.95
C LEU A 449 -1.60 5.28 25.10
N GLY A 450 -2.77 5.87 25.26
CA GLY A 450 -2.97 6.86 26.33
C GLY A 450 -4.19 7.75 26.14
N GLN A 451 -5.09 7.39 25.22
CA GLN A 451 -6.31 8.16 24.97
C GLN A 451 -7.12 8.34 26.27
N ASP A 452 -7.46 9.60 26.61
CA ASP A 452 -8.18 9.99 27.81
C ASP A 452 -7.50 9.53 29.12
N ARG A 453 -6.18 9.40 29.14
CA ARG A 453 -5.37 8.98 30.30
C ARG A 453 -4.39 10.09 30.72
N LYS A 454 -3.83 9.95 31.94
CA LYS A 454 -2.90 10.95 32.51
C LYS A 454 -1.53 11.00 31.81
N HIS A 455 -1.12 9.93 31.19
CA HIS A 455 0.20 9.79 30.56
C HIS A 455 0.18 8.65 29.52
N LEU A 456 1.23 8.58 28.72
CA LEU A 456 1.38 7.51 27.76
C LEU A 456 1.87 6.22 28.40
N VAL A 457 1.38 5.11 27.85
CA VAL A 457 1.91 3.76 28.08
C VAL A 457 2.24 3.10 26.74
N ALA A 458 3.01 2.01 26.76
CA ALA A 458 3.34 1.27 25.54
C ALA A 458 3.13 -0.24 25.70
N LEU A 459 2.76 -0.90 24.61
CA LEU A 459 2.90 -2.34 24.42
C LEU A 459 4.16 -2.55 23.58
N LEU A 460 5.13 -3.30 24.11
CA LEU A 460 6.41 -3.56 23.46
C LEU A 460 6.51 -5.02 23.07
N LEU A 461 6.78 -5.29 21.79
CA LEU A 461 7.11 -6.60 21.27
C LEU A 461 8.64 -6.71 21.20
N PRO A 462 9.30 -7.53 22.01
CA PRO A 462 10.73 -7.78 21.90
C PRO A 462 11.04 -8.65 20.67
N ARG A 463 12.29 -8.62 20.22
CA ARG A 463 12.76 -9.52 19.17
C ARG A 463 12.64 -10.97 19.55
N ASP A 464 12.50 -11.85 18.57
CA ASP A 464 12.25 -13.28 18.75
C ASP A 464 13.22 -13.96 19.71
N ASP A 465 14.52 -13.67 19.57
CA ASP A 465 15.59 -14.23 20.41
C ASP A 465 15.51 -13.80 21.88
N LEU A 466 14.80 -12.72 22.19
CA LEU A 466 14.61 -12.19 23.53
C LEU A 466 13.28 -12.62 24.17
N ARG A 467 12.32 -13.13 23.42
CA ARG A 467 10.96 -13.43 23.91
C ARG A 467 10.92 -14.54 24.96
N LEU A 468 11.97 -15.36 25.05
CA LEU A 468 12.08 -16.44 26.03
C LEU A 468 12.79 -16.02 27.33
N LEU A 469 13.33 -14.81 27.39
CA LEU A 469 13.98 -14.31 28.59
C LEU A 469 13.01 -14.16 29.76
N PRO A 470 13.51 -14.28 31.03
CA PRO A 470 12.72 -13.99 32.22
C PRO A 470 12.13 -12.57 32.17
N GLN A 471 10.89 -12.41 32.61
CA GLN A 471 10.13 -11.14 32.51
C GLN A 471 10.90 -9.95 33.09
N ARG A 472 11.47 -10.11 34.30
CA ARG A 472 12.20 -9.01 35.00
C ARG A 472 13.45 -8.57 34.25
N GLU A 473 14.17 -9.49 33.67
CA GLU A 473 15.40 -9.19 32.90
C GLU A 473 15.04 -8.42 31.62
N LEU A 474 14.05 -8.94 30.88
CA LEU A 474 13.57 -8.33 29.65
C LEU A 474 13.00 -6.92 29.90
N GLU A 475 12.17 -6.75 30.94
CA GLU A 475 11.66 -5.42 31.31
C GLU A 475 12.77 -4.44 31.68
N GLY A 476 13.83 -4.90 32.36
CA GLY A 476 14.99 -4.08 32.68
C GLY A 476 15.76 -3.61 31.45
N MET A 477 15.90 -4.49 30.45
CA MET A 477 16.52 -4.16 29.16
C MET A 477 15.68 -3.15 28.36
N LEU A 478 14.39 -3.42 28.22
CA LEU A 478 13.46 -2.57 27.46
C LEU A 478 13.26 -1.20 28.11
N ARG A 479 13.26 -1.13 29.45
CA ARG A 479 13.18 0.16 30.19
C ARG A 479 14.36 1.07 29.83
N ARG A 480 15.57 0.53 29.74
CA ARG A 480 16.75 1.31 29.30
C ARG A 480 16.62 1.83 27.88
N GLU A 481 16.01 1.04 27.00
CA GLU A 481 15.77 1.47 25.62
C GLU A 481 14.68 2.56 25.52
N VAL A 482 13.57 2.42 26.26
CA VAL A 482 12.54 3.47 26.33
C VAL A 482 13.13 4.78 26.85
N GLU A 483 13.94 4.69 27.92
CA GLU A 483 14.60 5.88 28.48
C GLU A 483 15.57 6.51 27.48
N ARG A 484 16.41 5.71 26.83
CA ARG A 484 17.41 6.18 25.88
C ARG A 484 16.80 6.77 24.60
N LEU A 485 15.74 6.15 24.08
CA LEU A 485 15.19 6.47 22.76
C LEU A 485 14.07 7.50 22.79
N VAL A 486 13.29 7.56 23.88
CA VAL A 486 12.13 8.42 23.97
C VAL A 486 12.24 9.37 25.17
N ASN A 487 12.24 8.88 26.40
CA ASN A 487 12.10 9.72 27.57
C ASN A 487 13.29 10.67 27.80
N GLY A 488 14.50 10.25 27.44
CA GLY A 488 15.72 11.05 27.54
C GLY A 488 16.12 11.75 26.23
N ASP A 489 15.34 11.59 25.15
CA ASP A 489 15.62 12.24 23.87
C ASP A 489 15.02 13.65 23.83
N PRO A 490 15.82 14.73 23.67
CA PRO A 490 15.34 16.11 23.70
C PRO A 490 14.40 16.46 22.53
N ARG A 491 14.26 15.61 21.54
CA ARG A 491 13.31 15.79 20.43
C ARG A 491 11.85 15.58 20.85
N PHE A 492 11.62 14.86 21.96
CA PHE A 492 10.29 14.58 22.47
C PHE A 492 9.95 15.46 23.67
N ARG A 493 8.71 15.90 23.72
CA ARG A 493 8.19 16.77 24.77
C ARG A 493 7.94 15.98 26.08
N PRO A 494 7.82 16.62 27.23
CA PRO A 494 7.55 15.94 28.50
C PRO A 494 6.28 15.06 28.47
N GLU A 495 5.21 15.51 27.80
CA GLU A 495 3.95 14.80 27.66
C GLU A 495 4.03 13.56 26.73
N GLU A 496 5.09 13.48 25.92
CA GLU A 496 5.39 12.35 25.03
C GLU A 496 6.17 11.23 25.71
N ARG A 497 6.48 11.38 27.01
CA ARG A 497 7.18 10.36 27.79
C ARG A 497 6.30 9.14 28.04
N ILE A 498 6.88 7.97 27.82
CA ILE A 498 6.25 6.68 28.10
C ILE A 498 6.55 6.31 29.56
N VAL A 499 5.55 6.42 30.44
CA VAL A 499 5.72 6.22 31.87
C VAL A 499 5.80 4.75 32.23
N ARG A 500 4.99 3.90 31.59
CA ARG A 500 4.98 2.46 31.80
C ARG A 500 4.79 1.74 30.49
N PHE A 501 5.17 0.46 30.47
CA PHE A 501 4.95 -0.41 29.32
C PHE A 501 4.65 -1.83 29.77
N ALA A 502 4.00 -2.58 28.90
CA ALA A 502 3.85 -4.02 29.03
C ALA A 502 4.57 -4.73 27.88
N VAL A 503 5.11 -5.90 28.16
CA VAL A 503 5.73 -6.76 27.16
C VAL A 503 4.68 -7.70 26.60
N ILE A 504 4.47 -7.64 25.27
CA ILE A 504 3.70 -8.62 24.52
C ILE A 504 4.67 -9.62 23.88
N ARG A 505 4.31 -10.92 23.88
CA ARG A 505 5.20 -11.98 23.37
C ARG A 505 4.80 -12.51 22.00
N ARG A 506 3.61 -12.11 21.52
CA ARG A 506 3.12 -12.45 20.17
C ARG A 506 3.01 -11.20 19.32
N PRO A 507 3.38 -11.27 18.03
CA PRO A 507 3.16 -10.17 17.10
C PRO A 507 1.68 -9.81 16.99
N LEU A 508 1.38 -8.53 16.80
CA LEU A 508 0.00 -8.07 16.58
C LEU A 508 -0.63 -8.68 15.32
N SER A 509 0.18 -9.14 14.36
CA SER A 509 -0.27 -9.87 13.17
C SER A 509 -0.87 -11.24 13.46
N GLU A 510 -0.54 -11.82 14.61
CA GLU A 510 -1.04 -13.12 15.08
C GLU A 510 -2.19 -12.97 16.09
N GLU A 511 -2.50 -11.74 16.50
CA GLU A 511 -3.52 -11.43 17.49
C GLU A 511 -4.82 -10.98 16.83
N HIS A 512 -5.94 -11.44 17.37
CA HIS A 512 -7.28 -11.13 16.88
C HIS A 512 -8.19 -10.73 18.04
N LEU A 513 -9.20 -9.94 17.75
CA LEU A 513 -10.31 -9.63 18.66
C LEU A 513 -11.62 -10.03 17.98
N GLU A 514 -12.35 -10.99 18.55
CA GLU A 514 -13.64 -11.47 18.00
C GLU A 514 -13.55 -11.92 16.51
N GLY A 515 -12.40 -12.49 16.14
CA GLY A 515 -12.09 -12.92 14.75
C GLY A 515 -11.53 -11.82 13.86
N GLU A 516 -11.47 -10.56 14.34
CA GLU A 516 -10.89 -9.45 13.58
C GLU A 516 -9.39 -9.30 13.83
N PRO A 517 -8.56 -9.18 12.78
CA PRO A 517 -7.13 -8.96 12.94
C PRO A 517 -6.84 -7.56 13.49
N LEU A 518 -5.83 -7.44 14.35
CA LEU A 518 -5.43 -6.17 14.95
C LEU A 518 -4.64 -5.26 13.98
N LEU A 519 -4.21 -5.81 12.85
CA LEU A 519 -3.57 -5.07 11.77
C LEU A 519 -4.45 -5.11 10.51
N THR A 520 -4.36 -4.07 9.70
CA THR A 520 -4.92 -4.09 8.35
C THR A 520 -4.09 -5.00 7.44
N PRO A 521 -4.59 -5.43 6.26
CA PRO A 521 -3.79 -6.17 5.28
C PRO A 521 -2.51 -5.43 4.83
N THR A 522 -2.49 -4.10 4.93
CA THR A 522 -1.31 -3.26 4.72
C THR A 522 -0.48 -3.06 5.99
N MET A 523 -0.70 -3.89 7.01
CA MET A 523 0.03 -3.92 8.28
C MET A 523 -0.07 -2.64 9.13
N LYS A 524 -1.12 -1.84 8.92
CA LYS A 524 -1.43 -0.68 9.79
C LYS A 524 -2.15 -1.12 11.05
N LYS A 525 -1.81 -0.50 12.20
CA LYS A 525 -2.41 -0.79 13.49
C LYS A 525 -3.87 -0.31 13.55
N ARG A 526 -4.76 -1.18 13.98
CA ARG A 526 -6.15 -0.86 14.30
C ARG A 526 -6.23 -0.55 15.80
N ARG A 527 -5.80 0.67 16.19
CA ARG A 527 -5.58 1.07 17.61
C ARG A 527 -6.78 0.78 18.50
N PHE A 528 -7.98 1.08 18.03
CA PHE A 528 -9.22 0.80 18.75
C PHE A 528 -9.36 -0.71 19.10
N LEU A 529 -9.03 -1.63 18.18
CA LEU A 529 -9.08 -3.06 18.46
C LEU A 529 -7.93 -3.49 19.39
N ILE A 530 -6.76 -2.89 19.25
CA ILE A 530 -5.61 -3.15 20.12
C ILE A 530 -5.94 -2.74 21.55
N GLU A 531 -6.52 -1.56 21.76
CA GLU A 531 -6.95 -1.08 23.09
C GLU A 531 -7.99 -2.01 23.71
N ARG A 532 -8.98 -2.45 22.95
CA ARG A 532 -9.98 -3.41 23.43
C ARG A 532 -9.37 -4.77 23.77
N ARG A 533 -8.50 -5.29 22.90
CA ARG A 533 -7.85 -6.60 23.07
C ARG A 533 -6.95 -6.65 24.30
N PHE A 534 -6.22 -5.59 24.56
CA PHE A 534 -5.27 -5.50 25.67
C PHE A 534 -5.78 -4.66 26.85
N LYS A 535 -7.10 -4.43 26.93
CA LYS A 535 -7.71 -3.54 27.93
C LYS A 535 -7.25 -3.83 29.36
N GLU A 536 -7.27 -5.10 29.79
CA GLU A 536 -6.87 -5.49 31.15
C GLU A 536 -5.38 -5.17 31.42
N VAL A 537 -4.51 -5.43 30.45
CA VAL A 537 -3.08 -5.12 30.53
C VAL A 537 -2.86 -3.62 30.61
N ILE A 538 -3.56 -2.86 29.76
CA ILE A 538 -3.47 -1.39 29.72
C ILE A 538 -3.97 -0.79 31.04
N ASP A 539 -5.14 -1.22 31.52
CA ASP A 539 -5.70 -0.74 32.79
C ASP A 539 -4.78 -1.04 33.99
N HIS A 540 -4.05 -2.16 33.95
CA HIS A 540 -3.02 -2.46 34.98
C HIS A 540 -1.84 -1.48 34.95
N LEU A 541 -1.45 -0.99 33.79
CA LEU A 541 -0.36 0.01 33.65
C LEU A 541 -0.73 1.38 34.25
N TYR A 542 -2.00 1.68 34.45
CA TYR A 542 -2.49 2.93 35.04
C TYR A 542 -2.79 2.83 36.54
N ARG A 543 -2.75 1.65 37.14
CA ARG A 543 -2.81 1.43 38.60
C ARG A 543 -1.45 1.61 39.24
#